data_c68fd73dd75b217e5a5bfeff079d90e8
#
_entry.id   c68fd73dd75b217e5a5bfeff079d90e8
#
_cell.length_a   1.000
_cell.length_b   1.000
_cell.length_c   1.000
_cell.angle_alpha   90.00
_cell.angle_beta   90.00
_cell.angle_gamma   90.00
#
_symmetry.space_group_name_H-M   'P 1'
#
loop_
_entity.id
_entity.type
_entity.pdbx_description
1 polymer ?
#
loop_
_entity_poly.entity_id
_entity_poly.type
_entity_poly.pdbx_seq_one_letter_code
_entity_poly.pdbx_strand_id
1 'polypeptide(L)'
;MRNAIQRLALLPIVALFLLPAACHRTDGWAEALLNNADSLLTANPDRALRLLEALPATTKLSRRESARYALLLAQATDKCEKPLLPCDSLLDVALDYYDDDERERAVALLYKGRLEVEMEQSERAIGFLLEGLEIIKKFPQDIETRKYLFSSLGNEYFDARLYEKAGKAYQELYKCCTTDKDKSIALNSLASFYAVTEKEDSALILQCKALEYAQISKDSAMIATIALNLSVEYSSKEANDTALYYARMSLQWLPGNKNRSDYHANIGNIFLDKEERDSAIYYINKKIEDSTNIKGRENALLNLSYIKEEQGDYQATTELLYQFVDIIDSIYFTEQSNKIQQLIHKYDSQTKVKEEQFKGQKN
;
A
#
# COMPACT_ATOMS: atom_id res chain seq x y z
N MET A 1 -84.16 -32.54 -28.40
CA MET A 1 -84.37 -31.11 -28.70
C MET A 1 -83.01 -30.45 -28.62
N ARG A 2 -82.51 -30.18 -29.75
CA ARG A 2 -82.13 -28.90 -30.35
C ARG A 2 -80.90 -28.26 -29.74
N ASN A 3 -79.91 -28.36 -30.58
CA ASN A 3 -79.16 -27.24 -31.20
C ASN A 3 -78.10 -26.61 -30.27
N ALA A 4 -76.96 -26.30 -30.66
CA ALA A 4 -76.41 -25.92 -31.96
C ALA A 4 -74.95 -25.65 -31.82
N ILE A 5 -74.22 -26.05 -32.81
CA ILE A 5 -73.45 -25.21 -33.71
C ILE A 5 -72.17 -24.65 -33.16
N GLN A 6 -71.04 -25.22 -33.61
CA GLN A 6 -69.90 -24.58 -34.25
C GLN A 6 -69.65 -23.10 -33.90
N ARG A 7 -68.47 -22.85 -33.34
CA ARG A 7 -67.60 -21.80 -33.89
C ARG A 7 -66.14 -22.20 -33.72
N LEU A 8 -65.56 -22.67 -34.79
CA LEU A 8 -64.15 -22.44 -35.07
C LEU A 8 -63.89 -20.93 -35.05
N ALA A 9 -62.96 -20.48 -34.31
CA ALA A 9 -62.40 -19.16 -34.46
C ALA A 9 -60.91 -19.27 -34.24
N LEU A 10 -60.16 -19.36 -35.31
CA LEU A 10 -59.01 -18.58 -35.65
C LEU A 10 -58.19 -18.07 -34.44
N LEU A 11 -57.16 -18.81 -34.06
CA LEU A 11 -56.01 -18.29 -33.37
C LEU A 11 -55.23 -17.38 -34.34
N PRO A 12 -54.97 -16.14 -33.98
CA PRO A 12 -54.04 -15.32 -34.75
C PRO A 12 -52.61 -15.80 -34.46
N ILE A 13 -51.97 -16.21 -35.55
CA ILE A 13 -50.48 -16.26 -35.65
C ILE A 13 -49.97 -14.83 -35.56
N VAL A 14 -49.75 -14.34 -34.34
CA VAL A 14 -49.02 -13.08 -34.04
C VAL A 14 -48.22 -13.28 -32.78
N ALA A 15 -47.20 -14.09 -32.82
CA ALA A 15 -46.21 -14.18 -31.76
C ALA A 15 -44.88 -14.71 -32.29
N LEU A 16 -44.44 -14.23 -33.44
CA LEU A 16 -43.11 -14.62 -33.95
C LEU A 16 -42.40 -13.46 -34.63
N PHE A 17 -42.43 -12.28 -34.01
CA PHE A 17 -41.61 -11.15 -34.45
C PHE A 17 -41.34 -10.16 -33.31
N LEU A 18 -40.80 -10.64 -32.16
CA LEU A 18 -40.24 -9.78 -31.16
C LEU A 18 -39.08 -10.49 -30.42
N LEU A 19 -38.09 -10.92 -31.16
CA LEU A 19 -36.78 -11.21 -30.63
C LEU A 19 -35.74 -10.89 -31.70
N PRO A 20 -35.37 -9.64 -31.83
CA PRO A 20 -33.97 -9.25 -31.74
C PRO A 20 -33.86 -7.84 -31.16
N ALA A 21 -33.93 -7.71 -29.85
CA ALA A 21 -33.59 -6.47 -29.16
C ALA A 21 -32.91 -6.71 -27.81
N ALA A 22 -32.41 -7.95 -27.57
CA ALA A 22 -31.70 -8.29 -26.36
C ALA A 22 -30.16 -8.17 -26.47
N CYS A 23 -29.64 -7.72 -27.64
CA CYS A 23 -28.18 -7.62 -27.86
C CYS A 23 -27.60 -6.23 -27.74
N HIS A 24 -28.35 -5.20 -27.35
CA HIS A 24 -27.81 -3.83 -27.28
C HIS A 24 -28.06 -3.09 -25.96
N ARG A 25 -28.21 -3.80 -24.87
CA ARG A 25 -28.42 -3.17 -23.55
C ARG A 25 -27.25 -3.37 -22.55
N THR A 26 -26.12 -3.88 -22.99
CA THR A 26 -24.95 -4.11 -22.11
C THR A 26 -23.96 -2.94 -22.08
N ASP A 27 -23.95 -2.09 -23.10
CA ASP A 27 -22.87 -1.07 -23.26
C ASP A 27 -22.98 0.11 -22.27
N GLY A 28 -24.16 0.46 -21.76
CA GLY A 28 -24.32 1.56 -20.80
C GLY A 28 -24.14 1.19 -19.32
N TRP A 29 -24.27 -0.10 -19.00
CA TRP A 29 -24.23 -0.53 -17.60
C TRP A 29 -22.79 -0.58 -17.05
N ALA A 30 -21.85 -1.12 -17.80
CA ALA A 30 -20.44 -1.18 -17.41
C ALA A 30 -19.87 0.23 -17.25
N GLU A 31 -20.13 1.12 -18.19
CA GLU A 31 -19.69 2.51 -18.10
C GLU A 31 -20.32 3.23 -16.90
N ALA A 32 -21.61 3.02 -16.61
CA ALA A 32 -22.27 3.58 -15.44
C ALA A 32 -21.66 3.07 -14.12
N LEU A 33 -21.29 1.77 -14.05
CA LEU A 33 -20.60 1.19 -12.90
C LEU A 33 -19.22 1.82 -12.71
N LEU A 34 -18.43 1.94 -13.79
CA LEU A 34 -17.10 2.55 -13.73
C LEU A 34 -17.18 4.02 -13.33
N ASN A 35 -18.15 4.79 -13.83
CA ASN A 35 -18.38 6.17 -13.43
C ASN A 35 -18.75 6.28 -11.94
N ASN A 36 -19.57 5.38 -11.43
CA ASN A 36 -19.93 5.33 -10.02
C ASN A 36 -18.73 4.97 -9.15
N ALA A 37 -17.95 3.97 -9.53
CA ALA A 37 -16.72 3.60 -8.82
C ALA A 37 -15.72 4.75 -8.77
N ASP A 38 -15.50 5.45 -9.89
CA ASP A 38 -14.62 6.61 -10.01
C ASP A 38 -15.03 7.73 -9.04
N SER A 39 -16.31 8.08 -9.00
CA SER A 39 -16.83 9.09 -8.07
C SER A 39 -16.65 8.74 -6.60
N LEU A 40 -16.53 7.47 -6.26
CA LEU A 40 -16.37 6.97 -4.91
C LEU A 40 -14.91 6.83 -4.47
N LEU A 41 -13.96 6.81 -5.40
CA LEU A 41 -12.54 6.55 -5.10
C LEU A 41 -11.95 7.43 -3.98
N THR A 42 -12.37 8.67 -3.90
CA THR A 42 -11.85 9.60 -2.88
C THR A 42 -12.68 9.59 -1.61
N ALA A 43 -14.00 9.54 -1.75
CA ALA A 43 -14.92 9.68 -0.62
C ALA A 43 -15.17 8.34 0.12
N ASN A 44 -15.16 7.23 -0.59
CA ASN A 44 -15.42 5.90 -0.03
C ASN A 44 -14.75 4.80 -0.87
N PRO A 45 -13.41 4.66 -0.75
CA PRO A 45 -12.65 3.68 -1.55
C PRO A 45 -13.10 2.23 -1.33
N ASP A 46 -13.50 1.85 -0.11
CA ASP A 46 -14.04 0.51 0.15
C ASP A 46 -15.29 0.19 -0.66
N ARG A 47 -16.17 1.18 -0.83
CA ARG A 47 -17.37 1.00 -1.65
C ARG A 47 -17.02 0.95 -3.14
N ALA A 48 -16.07 1.76 -3.58
CA ALA A 48 -15.55 1.71 -4.95
C ALA A 48 -14.97 0.33 -5.26
N LEU A 49 -14.12 -0.20 -4.35
CA LEU A 49 -13.52 -1.51 -4.50
C LEU A 49 -14.57 -2.62 -4.59
N ARG A 50 -15.54 -2.66 -3.66
CA ARG A 50 -16.63 -3.64 -3.70
C ARG A 50 -17.46 -3.58 -4.99
N LEU A 51 -17.71 -2.39 -5.55
CA LEU A 51 -18.41 -2.23 -6.82
C LEU A 51 -17.61 -2.84 -7.98
N LEU A 52 -16.28 -2.62 -7.99
CA LEU A 52 -15.41 -3.14 -9.03
C LEU A 52 -15.24 -4.67 -8.91
N GLU A 53 -15.02 -5.17 -7.70
CA GLU A 53 -14.93 -6.62 -7.43
C GLU A 53 -16.24 -7.39 -7.74
N ALA A 54 -17.39 -6.71 -7.66
CA ALA A 54 -18.68 -7.30 -8.00
C ALA A 54 -18.91 -7.45 -9.51
N LEU A 55 -18.01 -6.94 -10.36
CA LEU A 55 -18.11 -7.11 -11.82
C LEU A 55 -17.89 -8.58 -12.18
N PRO A 56 -18.87 -9.26 -12.80
CA PRO A 56 -18.73 -10.66 -13.16
C PRO A 56 -17.55 -10.86 -14.13
N ALA A 57 -16.72 -11.88 -13.91
CA ALA A 57 -15.60 -12.21 -14.81
C ALA A 57 -16.03 -12.52 -16.26
N THR A 58 -17.32 -12.86 -16.46
CA THR A 58 -17.93 -13.10 -17.78
C THR A 58 -18.36 -11.82 -18.50
N THR A 59 -18.26 -10.65 -17.86
CA THR A 59 -18.63 -9.37 -18.45
C THR A 59 -17.70 -9.03 -19.60
N LYS A 60 -18.25 -8.84 -20.79
CA LYS A 60 -17.49 -8.38 -21.95
C LYS A 60 -17.33 -6.86 -21.87
N LEU A 61 -16.17 -6.42 -21.50
CA LEU A 61 -15.76 -5.02 -21.54
C LEU A 61 -15.13 -4.70 -22.89
N SER A 62 -15.35 -3.49 -23.42
CA SER A 62 -14.55 -2.96 -24.51
C SER A 62 -13.09 -2.73 -24.06
N ARG A 63 -12.16 -2.55 -25.00
CA ARG A 63 -10.74 -2.26 -24.66
C ARG A 63 -10.62 -1.05 -23.73
N ARG A 64 -11.36 0.02 -24.00
CA ARG A 64 -11.41 1.23 -23.18
C ARG A 64 -11.93 0.97 -21.77
N GLU A 65 -13.05 0.25 -21.66
CA GLU A 65 -13.64 -0.10 -20.36
C GLU A 65 -12.73 -1.02 -19.57
N SER A 66 -12.04 -1.97 -20.22
CA SER A 66 -11.06 -2.86 -19.57
C SER A 66 -9.88 -2.09 -19.00
N ALA A 67 -9.32 -1.15 -19.76
CA ALA A 67 -8.22 -0.30 -19.30
C ALA A 67 -8.66 0.60 -18.13
N ARG A 68 -9.85 1.22 -18.23
CA ARG A 68 -10.40 2.04 -17.16
C ARG A 68 -10.72 1.23 -15.91
N TYR A 69 -11.30 0.04 -16.07
CA TYR A 69 -11.53 -0.89 -14.96
C TYR A 69 -10.24 -1.24 -14.23
N ALA A 70 -9.20 -1.57 -14.97
CA ALA A 70 -7.88 -1.90 -14.43
C ALA A 70 -7.32 -0.77 -13.55
N LEU A 71 -7.37 0.48 -14.04
CA LEU A 71 -6.90 1.64 -13.27
C LEU A 71 -7.74 1.90 -12.02
N LEU A 72 -9.06 1.86 -12.14
CA LEU A 72 -9.95 2.10 -11.00
C LEU A 72 -9.80 1.03 -9.93
N LEU A 73 -9.63 -0.24 -10.35
CA LEU A 73 -9.42 -1.34 -9.42
C LEU A 73 -8.09 -1.19 -8.67
N ALA A 74 -7.00 -0.90 -9.38
CA ALA A 74 -5.70 -0.68 -8.75
C ALA A 74 -5.74 0.49 -7.76
N GLN A 75 -6.37 1.63 -8.15
CA GLN A 75 -6.55 2.78 -7.28
C GLN A 75 -7.37 2.47 -6.03
N ALA A 76 -8.49 1.76 -6.19
CA ALA A 76 -9.35 1.38 -5.07
C ALA A 76 -8.65 0.38 -4.12
N THR A 77 -7.94 -0.58 -4.68
CA THR A 77 -7.15 -1.58 -3.93
C THR A 77 -6.11 -0.90 -3.07
N ASP A 78 -5.33 0.00 -3.65
CA ASP A 78 -4.30 0.77 -2.96
C ASP A 78 -4.86 1.68 -1.86
N LYS A 79 -5.94 2.41 -2.15
CA LYS A 79 -6.60 3.27 -1.16
C LYS A 79 -7.23 2.49 0.00
N CYS A 80 -7.52 1.20 -0.18
CA CYS A 80 -7.97 0.28 0.85
C CYS A 80 -6.80 -0.43 1.57
N GLU A 81 -5.57 -0.03 1.34
CA GLU A 81 -4.35 -0.64 1.91
C GLU A 81 -4.25 -2.16 1.64
N LYS A 82 -4.74 -2.60 0.48
CA LYS A 82 -4.66 -4.00 0.04
C LYS A 82 -3.50 -4.20 -0.95
N PRO A 83 -2.92 -5.41 -1.02
CA PRO A 83 -1.85 -5.72 -1.97
C PRO A 83 -2.27 -5.49 -3.42
N LEU A 84 -1.38 -4.91 -4.23
CA LEU A 84 -1.59 -4.62 -5.65
C LEU A 84 -1.30 -5.81 -6.56
N LEU A 85 -0.62 -6.85 -6.06
CA LEU A 85 -0.22 -8.01 -6.86
C LEU A 85 -1.37 -8.64 -7.69
N PRO A 86 -2.63 -8.74 -7.22
CA PRO A 86 -3.74 -9.21 -8.04
C PRO A 86 -4.08 -8.31 -9.25
N CYS A 87 -3.60 -7.06 -9.27
CA CYS A 87 -3.82 -6.10 -10.35
C CYS A 87 -2.74 -6.13 -11.44
N ASP A 88 -1.71 -7.00 -11.34
CA ASP A 88 -0.55 -6.99 -12.23
C ASP A 88 -0.92 -7.06 -13.71
N SER A 89 -1.59 -8.13 -14.12
CA SER A 89 -2.02 -8.31 -15.52
C SER A 89 -3.04 -7.28 -15.99
N LEU A 90 -3.83 -6.72 -15.08
CA LEU A 90 -4.79 -5.66 -15.40
C LEU A 90 -4.08 -4.33 -15.67
N LEU A 91 -3.04 -4.02 -14.91
CA LEU A 91 -2.21 -2.82 -15.16
C LEU A 91 -1.51 -2.91 -16.51
N ASP A 92 -1.08 -4.11 -16.95
CA ASP A 92 -0.55 -4.31 -18.30
C ASP A 92 -1.61 -3.99 -19.38
N VAL A 93 -2.87 -4.40 -19.18
CA VAL A 93 -3.99 -4.03 -20.09
C VAL A 93 -4.17 -2.51 -20.16
N ALA A 94 -4.02 -1.79 -19.04
CA ALA A 94 -4.11 -0.34 -19.03
C ALA A 94 -2.91 0.28 -19.78
N LEU A 95 -1.70 -0.18 -19.57
CA LEU A 95 -0.49 0.30 -20.23
C LEU A 95 -0.49 0.01 -21.75
N ASP A 96 -1.10 -1.11 -22.18
CA ASP A 96 -1.27 -1.44 -23.60
C ASP A 96 -2.34 -0.60 -24.31
N TYR A 97 -3.25 0.00 -23.54
CA TYR A 97 -4.33 0.81 -24.10
C TYR A 97 -4.02 2.30 -24.13
N TYR A 98 -3.47 2.88 -23.04
CA TYR A 98 -3.21 4.32 -22.93
C TYR A 98 -1.86 4.68 -23.52
N ASP A 99 -1.85 5.70 -24.40
CA ASP A 99 -0.66 6.25 -25.03
C ASP A 99 0.08 7.27 -24.14
N ASP A 100 1.32 7.62 -24.50
CA ASP A 100 2.19 8.56 -23.76
C ASP A 100 1.64 9.99 -23.69
N ASP A 101 0.62 10.31 -24.48
CA ASP A 101 -0.05 11.61 -24.44
C ASP A 101 -1.30 11.60 -23.54
N GLU A 102 -1.61 10.48 -22.89
CA GLU A 102 -2.75 10.33 -22.00
C GLU A 102 -2.32 10.35 -20.53
N ARG A 103 -3.03 11.13 -19.74
CA ARG A 103 -2.84 11.23 -18.28
C ARG A 103 -2.95 9.86 -17.59
N GLU A 104 -3.87 9.04 -18.05
CA GLU A 104 -4.17 7.72 -17.54
C GLU A 104 -2.98 6.76 -17.59
N ARG A 105 -2.10 6.94 -18.58
CA ARG A 105 -0.84 6.18 -18.65
C ARG A 105 0.09 6.50 -17.48
N ALA A 106 0.21 7.78 -17.10
CA ALA A 106 1.00 8.15 -15.92
C ALA A 106 0.44 7.54 -14.63
N VAL A 107 -0.90 7.44 -14.52
CA VAL A 107 -1.56 6.76 -13.39
C VAL A 107 -1.29 5.26 -13.43
N ALA A 108 -1.35 4.61 -14.59
CA ALA A 108 -1.02 3.19 -14.73
C ALA A 108 0.43 2.90 -14.35
N LEU A 109 1.37 3.74 -14.77
CA LEU A 109 2.79 3.65 -14.45
C LEU A 109 3.05 3.85 -12.94
N LEU A 110 2.33 4.76 -12.29
CA LEU A 110 2.38 4.94 -10.84
C LEU A 110 2.03 3.62 -10.12
N TYR A 111 0.89 3.01 -10.46
CA TYR A 111 0.44 1.78 -9.79
C TYR A 111 1.26 0.56 -10.19
N LYS A 112 1.77 0.50 -11.42
CA LYS A 112 2.73 -0.53 -11.83
C LYS A 112 4.04 -0.40 -11.04
N GLY A 113 4.56 0.82 -10.88
CA GLY A 113 5.74 1.09 -10.05
C GLY A 113 5.51 0.66 -8.60
N ARG A 114 4.37 1.00 -7.99
CA ARG A 114 4.05 0.57 -6.62
C ARG A 114 3.90 -0.94 -6.48
N LEU A 115 3.37 -1.61 -7.49
CA LEU A 115 3.29 -3.07 -7.53
C LEU A 115 4.70 -3.68 -7.58
N GLU A 116 5.61 -3.13 -8.39
CA GLU A 116 7.00 -3.61 -8.45
C GLU A 116 7.73 -3.41 -7.10
N VAL A 117 7.37 -2.37 -6.31
CA VAL A 117 7.84 -2.23 -4.91
C VAL A 117 7.39 -3.42 -4.07
N GLU A 118 6.10 -3.79 -4.13
CA GLU A 118 5.57 -4.96 -3.40
C GLU A 118 6.28 -6.27 -3.82
N MET A 119 6.78 -6.33 -5.07
CA MET A 119 7.56 -7.44 -5.61
C MET A 119 9.06 -7.35 -5.31
N GLU A 120 9.50 -6.37 -4.53
CA GLU A 120 10.92 -6.11 -4.21
C GLU A 120 11.79 -5.88 -5.47
N GLN A 121 11.19 -5.33 -6.55
CA GLN A 121 11.86 -5.06 -7.84
C GLN A 121 12.17 -3.55 -7.97
N SER A 122 12.98 -3.00 -7.07
CA SER A 122 13.23 -1.55 -6.94
C SER A 122 13.70 -0.87 -8.25
N GLU A 123 14.54 -1.52 -9.07
CA GLU A 123 14.99 -0.94 -10.34
C GLU A 123 13.82 -0.74 -11.33
N ARG A 124 12.93 -1.73 -11.42
CA ARG A 124 11.74 -1.66 -12.28
C ARG A 124 10.75 -0.63 -11.75
N ALA A 125 10.53 -0.62 -10.44
CA ALA A 125 9.69 0.34 -9.75
C ALA A 125 10.13 1.78 -10.08
N ILE A 126 11.41 2.09 -9.89
CA ILE A 126 11.99 3.41 -10.21
C ILE A 126 11.81 3.73 -11.71
N GLY A 127 12.01 2.74 -12.61
CA GLY A 127 11.81 2.93 -14.04
C GLY A 127 10.39 3.39 -14.38
N PHE A 128 9.37 2.67 -13.91
CA PHE A 128 7.97 3.04 -14.13
C PHE A 128 7.59 4.38 -13.51
N LEU A 129 8.05 4.66 -12.28
CA LEU A 129 7.77 5.93 -11.62
C LEU A 129 8.39 7.13 -12.34
N LEU A 130 9.62 6.99 -12.88
CA LEU A 130 10.27 8.02 -13.67
C LEU A 130 9.56 8.26 -15.01
N GLU A 131 9.15 7.21 -15.72
CA GLU A 131 8.36 7.33 -16.95
C GLU A 131 7.04 8.05 -16.67
N GLY A 132 6.34 7.68 -15.57
CA GLY A 132 5.13 8.37 -15.13
C GLY A 132 5.36 9.86 -14.85
N LEU A 133 6.50 10.22 -14.23
CA LEU A 133 6.86 11.63 -13.99
C LEU A 133 7.10 12.39 -15.30
N GLU A 134 7.71 11.79 -16.31
CA GLU A 134 7.89 12.46 -17.61
C GLU A 134 6.55 12.75 -18.30
N ILE A 135 5.62 11.81 -18.25
CA ILE A 135 4.29 11.99 -18.84
C ILE A 135 3.49 13.05 -18.07
N ILE A 136 3.48 13.00 -16.73
CA ILE A 136 2.64 13.90 -15.91
C ILE A 136 3.09 15.37 -15.99
N LYS A 137 4.28 15.65 -16.48
CA LYS A 137 4.73 17.02 -16.78
C LYS A 137 3.84 17.72 -17.81
N LYS A 138 3.26 16.97 -18.76
CA LYS A 138 2.31 17.45 -19.76
C LYS A 138 0.97 17.87 -19.12
N PHE A 139 0.69 17.43 -17.89
CA PHE A 139 -0.58 17.65 -17.17
C PHE A 139 -0.33 18.40 -15.86
N PRO A 140 0.06 19.70 -15.92
CA PRO A 140 0.45 20.46 -14.73
C PRO A 140 -0.67 20.62 -13.69
N GLN A 141 -1.93 20.48 -14.09
CA GLN A 141 -3.11 20.54 -13.21
C GLN A 141 -3.32 19.27 -12.39
N ASP A 142 -2.75 18.12 -12.80
CA ASP A 142 -2.84 16.87 -12.04
C ASP A 142 -1.77 16.83 -10.94
N ILE A 143 -2.03 17.60 -9.90
CA ILE A 143 -1.17 17.68 -8.71
C ILE A 143 -1.20 16.36 -7.94
N GLU A 144 -2.33 15.66 -7.93
CA GLU A 144 -2.53 14.44 -7.16
C GLU A 144 -1.63 13.29 -7.66
N THR A 145 -1.68 12.98 -8.94
CA THR A 145 -0.81 11.94 -9.53
C THR A 145 0.68 12.30 -9.34
N ARG A 146 1.03 13.57 -9.50
CA ARG A 146 2.40 14.05 -9.29
C ARG A 146 2.87 13.87 -7.86
N LYS A 147 2.04 14.17 -6.87
CA LYS A 147 2.34 13.92 -5.44
C LYS A 147 2.66 12.43 -5.19
N TYR A 148 1.80 11.53 -5.67
CA TYR A 148 2.00 10.10 -5.47
C TYR A 148 3.27 9.59 -6.17
N LEU A 149 3.57 10.07 -7.38
CA LEU A 149 4.80 9.71 -8.08
C LEU A 149 6.04 10.17 -7.30
N PHE A 150 6.09 11.42 -6.83
CA PHE A 150 7.23 11.91 -6.03
C PHE A 150 7.32 11.19 -4.68
N SER A 151 6.21 10.90 -4.03
CA SER A 151 6.20 10.15 -2.76
C SER A 151 6.75 8.74 -2.95
N SER A 152 6.23 7.99 -3.94
CA SER A 152 6.68 6.61 -4.21
C SER A 152 8.15 6.59 -4.63
N LEU A 153 8.57 7.50 -5.51
CA LEU A 153 9.96 7.58 -5.96
C LEU A 153 10.91 7.98 -4.82
N GLY A 154 10.48 8.90 -3.96
CA GLY A 154 11.25 9.31 -2.79
C GLY A 154 11.48 8.15 -1.83
N ASN A 155 10.44 7.36 -1.55
CA ASN A 155 10.53 6.18 -0.70
C ASN A 155 11.45 5.11 -1.32
N GLU A 156 11.30 4.80 -2.62
CA GLU A 156 12.17 3.84 -3.31
C GLU A 156 13.65 4.27 -3.31
N TYR A 157 13.92 5.55 -3.52
CA TYR A 157 15.28 6.05 -3.40
C TYR A 157 15.81 5.97 -1.97
N PHE A 158 14.96 6.21 -0.98
CA PHE A 158 15.33 6.13 0.43
C PHE A 158 15.67 4.69 0.83
N ASP A 159 14.84 3.72 0.46
CA ASP A 159 15.02 2.30 0.73
C ASP A 159 16.26 1.73 0.00
N ALA A 160 16.51 2.22 -1.23
CA ALA A 160 17.73 1.93 -1.99
C ALA A 160 18.98 2.68 -1.46
N ARG A 161 18.88 3.45 -0.36
CA ARG A 161 19.94 4.30 0.22
C ARG A 161 20.48 5.38 -0.71
N LEU A 162 19.70 5.76 -1.72
CA LEU A 162 20.01 6.86 -2.62
C LEU A 162 19.49 8.19 -2.04
N TYR A 163 19.95 8.51 -0.82
CA TYR A 163 19.38 9.56 0.04
C TYR A 163 19.29 10.94 -0.64
N GLU A 164 20.32 11.35 -1.40
CA GLU A 164 20.28 12.64 -2.10
C GLU A 164 19.17 12.72 -3.17
N LYS A 165 18.86 11.59 -3.83
CA LYS A 165 17.73 11.52 -4.77
C LYS A 165 16.41 11.51 -4.01
N ALA A 166 16.33 10.78 -2.91
CA ALA A 166 15.16 10.77 -2.04
C ALA A 166 14.83 12.18 -1.53
N GLY A 167 15.82 12.89 -1.00
CA GLY A 167 15.64 14.27 -0.53
C GLY A 167 15.10 15.22 -1.60
N LYS A 168 15.62 15.12 -2.84
CA LYS A 168 15.10 15.90 -3.98
C LYS A 168 13.64 15.54 -4.30
N ALA A 169 13.30 14.25 -4.32
CA ALA A 169 11.92 13.81 -4.58
C ALA A 169 10.96 14.30 -3.47
N TYR A 170 11.36 14.23 -2.21
CA TYR A 170 10.56 14.74 -1.10
C TYR A 170 10.41 16.27 -1.10
N GLN A 171 11.43 17.02 -1.57
CA GLN A 171 11.30 18.47 -1.77
C GLN A 171 10.28 18.80 -2.88
N GLU A 172 10.30 18.08 -3.99
CA GLU A 172 9.28 18.23 -5.05
C GLU A 172 7.89 17.81 -4.57
N LEU A 173 7.78 16.73 -3.77
CA LEU A 173 6.55 16.35 -3.10
C LEU A 173 6.00 17.51 -2.25
N TYR A 174 6.82 18.13 -1.40
CA TYR A 174 6.39 19.23 -0.54
C TYR A 174 5.87 20.43 -1.34
N LYS A 175 6.49 20.74 -2.49
CA LYS A 175 6.01 21.81 -3.39
C LYS A 175 4.63 21.51 -3.98
N CYS A 176 4.27 20.26 -4.13
CA CYS A 176 2.95 19.82 -4.62
C CYS A 176 1.87 19.79 -3.52
N CYS A 177 2.23 19.96 -2.24
CA CYS A 177 1.30 19.84 -1.13
C CYS A 177 0.36 21.03 -1.04
N THR A 178 -0.95 20.79 -1.08
CA THR A 178 -1.99 21.81 -0.95
C THR A 178 -2.76 21.74 0.36
N THR A 179 -2.76 20.56 1.01
CA THR A 179 -3.45 20.33 2.28
C THR A 179 -2.47 20.18 3.45
N ASP A 180 -2.91 20.42 4.67
CA ASP A 180 -2.07 20.23 5.86
C ASP A 180 -1.72 18.75 6.06
N LYS A 181 -2.61 17.83 5.68
CA LYS A 181 -2.30 16.40 5.65
C LYS A 181 -1.12 16.10 4.72
N ASP A 182 -1.14 16.61 3.48
CA ASP A 182 -0.04 16.39 2.53
C ASP A 182 1.28 16.98 3.02
N LYS A 183 1.22 18.21 3.60
CA LYS A 183 2.40 18.85 4.16
C LYS A 183 3.01 18.06 5.32
N SER A 184 2.16 17.49 6.17
CA SER A 184 2.59 16.62 7.26
C SER A 184 3.37 15.41 6.74
N ILE A 185 2.84 14.71 5.74
CA ILE A 185 3.48 13.55 5.12
C ILE A 185 4.84 13.95 4.51
N ALA A 186 4.86 14.98 3.68
CA ALA A 186 6.08 15.42 2.99
C ALA A 186 7.18 15.90 3.95
N LEU A 187 6.81 16.62 5.00
CA LEU A 187 7.77 17.09 6.02
C LEU A 187 8.31 15.93 6.86
N ASN A 188 7.48 14.92 7.18
CA ASN A 188 7.95 13.73 7.87
C ASN A 188 8.96 12.95 7.00
N SER A 189 8.70 12.79 5.70
CA SER A 189 9.64 12.14 4.77
C SER A 189 10.95 12.93 4.63
N LEU A 190 10.88 14.27 4.55
CA LEU A 190 12.07 15.13 4.55
C LEU A 190 12.86 15.03 5.86
N ALA A 191 12.16 14.95 6.99
CA ALA A 191 12.80 14.76 8.29
C ALA A 191 13.56 13.43 8.35
N SER A 192 12.99 12.34 7.87
CA SER A 192 13.67 11.05 7.77
C SER A 192 14.93 11.12 6.91
N PHE A 193 14.88 11.84 5.78
CA PHE A 193 16.07 12.10 4.95
C PHE A 193 17.15 12.85 5.72
N TYR A 194 16.80 13.91 6.46
CA TYR A 194 17.78 14.68 7.22
C TYR A 194 18.35 13.90 8.42
N ALA A 195 17.56 13.05 9.06
CA ALA A 195 18.02 12.19 10.14
C ALA A 195 19.13 11.22 9.68
N VAL A 196 18.96 10.58 8.50
CA VAL A 196 19.99 9.65 7.97
C VAL A 196 21.19 10.35 7.32
N THR A 197 21.12 11.66 7.06
CA THR A 197 22.22 12.46 6.50
C THR A 197 22.91 13.34 7.56
N GLU A 198 22.81 12.95 8.83
CA GLU A 198 23.49 13.60 9.98
C GLU A 198 23.11 15.08 10.18
N LYS A 199 21.91 15.49 9.78
CA LYS A 199 21.36 16.83 10.00
C LYS A 199 20.24 16.78 11.03
N GLU A 200 20.53 16.22 12.19
CA GLU A 200 19.56 15.89 13.24
C GLU A 200 18.71 17.08 13.68
N ASP A 201 19.31 18.28 13.85
CA ASP A 201 18.55 19.47 14.25
C ASP A 201 17.51 19.86 13.18
N SER A 202 17.89 19.72 11.90
CA SER A 202 16.94 19.96 10.79
C SER A 202 15.83 18.90 10.77
N ALA A 203 16.16 17.64 11.03
CA ALA A 203 15.19 16.54 11.10
C ALA A 203 14.17 16.83 12.21
N LEU A 204 14.63 17.17 13.41
CA LEU A 204 13.77 17.44 14.55
C LEU A 204 12.84 18.63 14.31
N ILE A 205 13.34 19.73 13.74
CA ILE A 205 12.51 20.90 13.40
C ILE A 205 11.40 20.52 12.40
N LEU A 206 11.73 19.72 11.38
CA LEU A 206 10.77 19.28 10.38
C LEU A 206 9.74 18.30 10.94
N GLN A 207 10.16 17.39 11.82
CA GLN A 207 9.24 16.47 12.50
C GLN A 207 8.25 17.22 13.41
N CYS A 208 8.71 18.20 14.20
CA CYS A 208 7.82 19.03 14.99
C CYS A 208 6.79 19.77 14.13
N LYS A 209 7.23 20.32 13.00
CA LYS A 209 6.35 21.00 12.03
C LYS A 209 5.37 20.04 11.35
N ALA A 210 5.83 18.81 11.03
CA ALA A 210 4.98 17.76 10.51
C ALA A 210 3.88 17.38 11.51
N LEU A 211 4.24 17.29 12.81
CA LEU A 211 3.30 16.99 13.88
C LEU A 211 2.21 18.08 14.02
N GLU A 212 2.58 19.37 13.93
CA GLU A 212 1.61 20.47 13.94
C GLU A 212 0.59 20.34 12.81
N TYR A 213 1.05 20.07 11.57
CA TYR A 213 0.16 19.87 10.44
C TYR A 213 -0.71 18.61 10.58
N ALA A 214 -0.17 17.50 11.13
CA ALA A 214 -0.95 16.30 11.42
C ALA A 214 -2.07 16.57 12.44
N GLN A 215 -1.78 17.38 13.47
CA GLN A 215 -2.78 17.78 14.49
C GLN A 215 -3.86 18.68 13.88
N ILE A 216 -3.49 19.64 13.03
CA ILE A 216 -4.46 20.54 12.32
C ILE A 216 -5.38 19.69 11.42
N SER A 217 -4.83 18.75 10.67
CA SER A 217 -5.59 17.86 9.79
C SER A 217 -6.36 16.77 10.54
N LYS A 218 -6.12 16.60 11.85
CA LYS A 218 -6.69 15.55 12.71
C LYS A 218 -6.41 14.13 12.19
N ASP A 219 -5.27 13.94 11.53
CA ASP A 219 -4.86 12.62 11.05
C ASP A 219 -4.19 11.84 12.17
N SER A 220 -4.99 11.01 12.86
CA SER A 220 -4.53 10.24 14.02
C SER A 220 -3.40 9.27 13.68
N ALA A 221 -3.43 8.64 12.49
CA ALA A 221 -2.37 7.73 12.06
C ALA A 221 -1.05 8.48 11.84
N MET A 222 -1.10 9.66 11.22
CA MET A 222 0.08 10.49 10.99
C MET A 222 0.63 11.06 12.31
N ILE A 223 -0.24 11.51 13.23
CA ILE A 223 0.18 11.92 14.58
C ILE A 223 0.94 10.79 15.27
N ALA A 224 0.39 9.56 15.24
CA ALA A 224 1.03 8.40 15.85
C ALA A 224 2.41 8.10 15.24
N THR A 225 2.50 8.12 13.92
CA THR A 225 3.77 7.85 13.19
C THR A 225 4.83 8.90 13.50
N ILE A 226 4.47 10.19 13.44
CA ILE A 226 5.44 11.27 13.69
C ILE A 226 5.86 11.29 15.17
N ALA A 227 4.94 11.06 16.09
CA ALA A 227 5.26 10.95 17.50
C ALA A 227 6.20 9.77 17.79
N LEU A 228 6.03 8.63 17.08
CA LEU A 228 6.97 7.52 17.16
C LEU A 228 8.37 7.94 16.69
N ASN A 229 8.47 8.61 15.53
CA ASN A 229 9.74 9.08 15.00
C ASN A 229 10.42 10.07 15.96
N LEU A 230 9.68 11.04 16.51
CA LEU A 230 10.17 11.97 17.53
C LEU A 230 10.68 11.24 18.78
N SER A 231 9.97 10.20 19.20
CA SER A 231 10.38 9.38 20.33
C SER A 231 11.75 8.71 20.09
N VAL A 232 11.93 8.12 18.91
CA VAL A 232 13.21 7.51 18.53
C VAL A 232 14.32 8.54 18.48
N GLU A 233 14.07 9.71 17.90
CA GLU A 233 15.04 10.81 17.80
C GLU A 233 15.46 11.36 19.16
N TYR A 234 14.51 11.54 20.11
CA TYR A 234 14.84 11.95 21.47
C TYR A 234 15.53 10.85 22.28
N SER A 235 15.22 9.58 22.05
CA SER A 235 15.94 8.47 22.69
C SER A 235 17.39 8.41 22.24
N SER A 236 17.68 8.61 20.97
CA SER A 236 19.05 8.65 20.44
C SER A 236 19.90 9.80 21.02
N LYS A 237 19.24 10.84 21.52
CA LYS A 237 19.84 11.99 22.23
C LYS A 237 19.86 11.81 23.75
N GLU A 238 19.57 10.63 24.26
CA GLU A 238 19.47 10.29 25.69
C GLU A 238 18.43 11.14 26.46
N ALA A 239 17.53 11.83 25.75
CA ALA A 239 16.44 12.60 26.33
C ALA A 239 15.23 11.70 26.64
N ASN A 240 15.45 10.66 27.44
CA ASN A 240 14.53 9.54 27.67
C ASN A 240 13.14 9.95 28.18
N ASP A 241 13.02 10.99 29.00
CA ASP A 241 11.71 11.45 29.48
C ASP A 241 10.89 12.09 28.35
N THR A 242 11.53 12.86 27.47
CA THR A 242 10.88 13.44 26.28
C THR A 242 10.57 12.34 25.26
N ALA A 243 11.47 11.39 25.07
CA ALA A 243 11.24 10.21 24.25
C ALA A 243 10.01 9.43 24.72
N LEU A 244 9.90 9.17 26.02
CA LEU A 244 8.76 8.46 26.61
C LEU A 244 7.43 9.25 26.48
N TYR A 245 7.47 10.58 26.56
CA TYR A 245 6.31 11.44 26.30
C TYR A 245 5.79 11.21 24.88
N TYR A 246 6.64 11.28 23.86
CA TYR A 246 6.24 11.07 22.46
C TYR A 246 5.87 9.61 22.18
N ALA A 247 6.54 8.65 22.79
CA ALA A 247 6.18 7.23 22.68
C ALA A 247 4.76 6.94 23.22
N ARG A 248 4.38 7.55 24.34
CA ARG A 248 3.00 7.44 24.87
C ARG A 248 2.00 8.14 23.98
N MET A 249 2.35 9.32 23.47
CA MET A 249 1.53 10.04 22.49
C MET A 249 1.29 9.16 21.24
N SER A 250 2.33 8.56 20.70
CA SER A 250 2.21 7.70 19.51
C SER A 250 1.22 6.56 19.73
N LEU A 251 1.30 5.88 20.86
CA LEU A 251 0.39 4.78 21.21
C LEU A 251 -1.06 5.25 21.46
N GLN A 252 -1.21 6.44 22.04
CA GLN A 252 -2.53 7.05 22.31
C GLN A 252 -3.28 7.40 21.02
N TRP A 253 -2.57 7.93 20.02
CA TRP A 253 -3.16 8.37 18.76
C TRP A 253 -3.23 7.26 17.71
N LEU A 254 -2.64 6.09 17.97
CA LEU A 254 -2.66 4.98 17.04
C LEU A 254 -4.09 4.48 16.84
N PRO A 255 -4.59 4.41 15.59
CA PRO A 255 -5.91 3.85 15.30
C PRO A 255 -6.04 2.41 15.82
N GLY A 256 -7.22 2.04 16.36
CA GLY A 256 -7.42 0.76 17.02
C GLY A 256 -7.27 -0.48 16.14
N ASN A 257 -7.34 -0.31 14.80
CA ASN A 257 -7.15 -1.36 13.81
C ASN A 257 -5.68 -1.54 13.36
N LYS A 258 -4.76 -0.72 13.87
CA LYS A 258 -3.32 -0.79 13.54
C LYS A 258 -2.56 -1.62 14.56
N ASN A 259 -1.50 -2.27 14.09
CA ASN A 259 -0.60 -3.06 14.93
C ASN A 259 0.16 -2.17 15.93
N ARG A 260 0.21 -2.59 17.19
CA ARG A 260 0.86 -1.86 18.29
C ARG A 260 2.28 -2.33 18.59
N SER A 261 2.72 -3.39 17.95
CA SER A 261 3.99 -4.07 18.22
C SER A 261 5.19 -3.11 18.24
N ASP A 262 5.35 -2.29 17.18
CA ASP A 262 6.50 -1.38 17.05
C ASP A 262 6.46 -0.24 18.07
N TYR A 263 5.26 0.21 18.42
CA TYR A 263 5.05 1.24 19.44
C TYR A 263 5.42 0.73 20.84
N HIS A 264 5.04 -0.51 21.18
CA HIS A 264 5.45 -1.14 22.42
C HIS A 264 6.95 -1.45 22.44
N ALA A 265 7.53 -1.84 21.30
CA ALA A 265 8.97 -2.03 21.17
C ALA A 265 9.75 -0.76 21.51
N ASN A 266 9.33 0.39 20.96
CA ASN A 266 9.99 1.67 21.21
C ASN A 266 9.92 2.04 22.70
N ILE A 267 8.75 1.89 23.35
CA ILE A 267 8.62 2.16 24.79
C ILE A 267 9.52 1.20 25.60
N GLY A 268 9.55 -0.08 25.24
CA GLY A 268 10.41 -1.08 25.90
C GLY A 268 11.89 -0.71 25.82
N ASN A 269 12.36 -0.28 24.65
CA ASN A 269 13.75 0.16 24.47
C ASN A 269 14.08 1.40 25.31
N ILE A 270 13.19 2.39 25.38
CA ILE A 270 13.41 3.58 26.23
C ILE A 270 13.53 3.17 27.71
N PHE A 271 12.73 2.21 28.17
CA PHE A 271 12.87 1.71 29.55
C PHE A 271 14.17 0.91 29.77
N LEU A 272 14.68 0.22 28.74
CA LEU A 272 16.03 -0.38 28.81
C LEU A 272 17.10 0.71 28.96
N ASP A 273 17.05 1.78 28.18
CA ASP A 273 17.98 2.90 28.26
C ASP A 273 17.90 3.63 29.63
N LYS A 274 16.76 3.57 30.29
CA LYS A 274 16.54 4.08 31.65
C LYS A 274 16.91 3.07 32.75
N GLU A 275 17.36 1.88 32.40
CA GLU A 275 17.62 0.76 33.33
C GLU A 275 16.38 0.33 34.15
N GLU A 276 15.18 0.70 33.72
CA GLU A 276 13.90 0.33 34.35
C GLU A 276 13.43 -1.05 33.83
N ARG A 277 14.12 -2.13 34.27
CA ARG A 277 13.99 -3.49 33.72
C ARG A 277 12.58 -4.04 33.76
N ASP A 278 11.83 -3.85 34.86
CA ASP A 278 10.47 -4.38 34.98
C ASP A 278 9.51 -3.76 33.95
N SER A 279 9.63 -2.43 33.76
CA SER A 279 8.87 -1.72 32.74
C SER A 279 9.27 -2.17 31.33
N ALA A 280 10.56 -2.34 31.08
CA ALA A 280 11.07 -2.87 29.80
C ALA A 280 10.51 -4.25 29.49
N ILE A 281 10.58 -5.20 30.42
CA ILE A 281 10.02 -6.56 30.28
C ILE A 281 8.53 -6.51 29.95
N TYR A 282 7.77 -5.66 30.65
CA TYR A 282 6.33 -5.52 30.39
C TYR A 282 6.05 -5.10 28.93
N TYR A 283 6.72 -4.06 28.43
CA TYR A 283 6.46 -3.56 27.07
C TYR A 283 7.05 -4.46 25.98
N ILE A 284 8.17 -5.14 26.25
CA ILE A 284 8.74 -6.14 25.32
C ILE A 284 7.78 -7.34 25.18
N ASN A 285 7.18 -7.81 26.27
CA ASN A 285 6.16 -8.86 26.21
C ASN A 285 4.91 -8.39 25.43
N LYS A 286 4.48 -7.14 25.62
CA LYS A 286 3.39 -6.54 24.82
C LYS A 286 3.72 -6.50 23.32
N LYS A 287 4.96 -6.20 22.95
CA LYS A 287 5.40 -6.31 21.56
C LYS A 287 5.20 -7.72 21.01
N ILE A 288 5.60 -8.76 21.76
CA ILE A 288 5.46 -10.16 21.34
C ILE A 288 3.98 -10.55 21.19
N GLU A 289 3.12 -10.16 22.14
CA GLU A 289 1.69 -10.40 22.10
C GLU A 289 1.01 -9.75 20.88
N ASP A 290 1.36 -8.50 20.57
CA ASP A 290 0.77 -7.73 19.48
C ASP A 290 1.36 -8.05 18.10
N SER A 291 2.49 -8.77 18.04
CA SER A 291 3.13 -9.14 16.78
C SER A 291 2.28 -10.17 16.02
N THR A 292 1.71 -9.76 14.90
CA THR A 292 0.84 -10.59 14.05
C THR A 292 1.61 -11.55 13.15
N ASN A 293 2.89 -11.29 12.93
CA ASN A 293 3.78 -12.16 12.17
C ASN A 293 5.03 -12.54 12.98
N ILE A 294 5.74 -13.55 12.50
CA ILE A 294 6.95 -14.05 13.15
C ILE A 294 8.08 -13.01 13.09
N LYS A 295 8.23 -12.33 11.94
CA LYS A 295 9.19 -11.25 11.74
C LYS A 295 8.79 -10.07 12.62
N GLY A 296 9.64 -9.66 13.53
CA GLY A 296 9.38 -8.62 14.53
C GLY A 296 9.38 -9.12 15.97
N ARG A 297 9.33 -10.44 16.17
CA ARG A 297 9.49 -11.04 17.53
C ARG A 297 10.95 -11.29 17.91
N GLU A 298 11.83 -11.46 16.90
CA GLU A 298 13.22 -11.84 17.10
C GLU A 298 13.99 -10.88 18.03
N ASN A 299 13.91 -9.58 17.75
CA ASN A 299 14.58 -8.58 18.59
C ASN A 299 14.01 -8.52 20.01
N ALA A 300 12.71 -8.75 20.17
CA ALA A 300 12.07 -8.78 21.49
C ALA A 300 12.57 -9.96 22.34
N LEU A 301 12.66 -11.16 21.74
CA LEU A 301 13.18 -12.33 22.42
C LEU A 301 14.66 -12.16 22.78
N LEU A 302 15.44 -11.56 21.88
CA LEU A 302 16.85 -11.27 22.15
C LEU A 302 17.01 -10.28 23.31
N ASN A 303 16.25 -9.18 23.32
CA ASN A 303 16.28 -8.21 24.42
C ASN A 303 15.87 -8.86 25.76
N LEU A 304 14.82 -9.70 25.76
CA LEU A 304 14.44 -10.42 26.97
C LEU A 304 15.52 -11.39 27.43
N SER A 305 16.21 -12.08 26.49
CA SER A 305 17.30 -13.00 26.85
C SER A 305 18.45 -12.28 27.55
N TYR A 306 18.84 -11.09 27.08
CA TYR A 306 19.86 -10.28 27.73
C TYR A 306 19.46 -9.84 29.15
N ILE A 307 18.20 -9.39 29.33
CA ILE A 307 17.71 -9.01 30.66
C ILE A 307 17.74 -10.22 31.60
N LYS A 308 17.34 -11.41 31.12
CA LYS A 308 17.36 -12.64 31.92
C LYS A 308 18.76 -13.11 32.26
N GLU A 309 19.70 -12.98 31.34
CA GLU A 309 21.12 -13.26 31.58
C GLU A 309 21.70 -12.35 32.68
N GLU A 310 21.43 -11.04 32.61
CA GLU A 310 21.85 -10.10 33.66
C GLU A 310 21.23 -10.38 35.04
N GLN A 311 20.01 -10.96 35.06
CA GLN A 311 19.36 -11.41 36.28
C GLN A 311 19.92 -12.74 36.81
N GLY A 312 20.81 -13.40 36.05
CA GLY A 312 21.35 -14.74 36.39
C GLY A 312 20.37 -15.88 36.14
N ASP A 313 19.26 -15.62 35.47
CA ASP A 313 18.24 -16.61 35.07
C ASP A 313 18.63 -17.29 33.76
N TYR A 314 19.70 -18.10 33.81
CA TYR A 314 20.25 -18.78 32.65
C TYR A 314 19.28 -19.79 32.00
N GLN A 315 18.34 -20.32 32.78
CA GLN A 315 17.33 -21.24 32.24
C GLN A 315 16.37 -20.48 31.30
N ALA A 316 15.80 -19.38 31.78
CA ALA A 316 14.94 -18.52 30.94
C ALA A 316 15.72 -17.94 29.76
N THR A 317 16.98 -17.54 29.95
CA THR A 317 17.84 -17.07 28.85
C THR A 317 17.96 -18.12 27.74
N THR A 318 18.26 -19.36 28.11
CA THR A 318 18.40 -20.46 27.14
C THR A 318 17.10 -20.73 26.40
N GLU A 319 15.97 -20.75 27.08
CA GLU A 319 14.65 -20.96 26.47
C GLU A 319 14.30 -19.84 25.48
N LEU A 320 14.57 -18.58 25.82
CA LEU A 320 14.34 -17.43 24.92
C LEU A 320 15.24 -17.47 23.69
N LEU A 321 16.50 -17.89 23.84
CA LEU A 321 17.43 -18.04 22.71
C LEU A 321 17.00 -19.18 21.77
N TYR A 322 16.46 -20.31 22.29
CA TYR A 322 15.90 -21.34 21.43
C TYR A 322 14.70 -20.81 20.63
N GLN A 323 13.78 -20.07 21.26
CA GLN A 323 12.65 -19.45 20.55
C GLN A 323 13.14 -18.44 19.50
N PHE A 324 14.19 -17.68 19.78
CA PHE A 324 14.82 -16.77 18.81
C PHE A 324 15.35 -17.54 17.60
N VAL A 325 16.09 -18.65 17.80
CA VAL A 325 16.63 -19.48 16.71
C VAL A 325 15.49 -20.05 15.85
N ASP A 326 14.44 -20.61 16.49
CA ASP A 326 13.28 -21.15 15.76
C ASP A 326 12.60 -20.10 14.87
N ILE A 327 12.54 -18.84 15.34
CA ILE A 327 11.99 -17.71 14.57
C ILE A 327 12.89 -17.37 13.39
N ILE A 328 14.20 -17.27 13.58
CA ILE A 328 15.15 -16.98 12.50
C ILE A 328 15.10 -18.05 11.42
N ASP A 329 15.06 -19.32 11.80
CA ASP A 329 14.91 -20.42 10.84
C ASP A 329 13.60 -20.32 10.06
N SER A 330 12.49 -20.02 10.73
CA SER A 330 11.18 -19.85 10.09
C SER A 330 11.17 -18.67 9.12
N ILE A 331 11.78 -17.54 9.47
CA ILE A 331 11.93 -16.37 8.58
C ILE A 331 12.75 -16.76 7.33
N TYR A 332 13.90 -17.42 7.52
CA TYR A 332 14.76 -17.84 6.44
C TYR A 332 14.03 -18.77 5.44
N PHE A 333 13.32 -19.78 5.91
CA PHE A 333 12.55 -20.69 5.06
C PHE A 333 11.41 -19.97 4.32
N THR A 334 10.74 -19.03 4.98
CA THR A 334 9.67 -18.24 4.36
C THR A 334 10.21 -17.33 3.26
N GLU A 335 11.33 -16.65 3.48
CA GLU A 335 11.97 -15.79 2.47
C GLU A 335 12.46 -16.60 1.26
N GLN A 336 13.02 -17.79 1.47
CA GLN A 336 13.42 -18.68 0.36
C GLN A 336 12.21 -19.16 -0.44
N SER A 337 11.12 -19.53 0.23
CA SER A 337 9.87 -19.94 -0.43
C SER A 337 9.29 -18.79 -1.27
N ASN A 338 9.26 -17.57 -0.74
CA ASN A 338 8.77 -16.38 -1.46
C ASN A 338 9.62 -16.10 -2.71
N LYS A 339 10.95 -16.19 -2.61
CA LYS A 339 11.85 -16.02 -3.77
C LYS A 339 11.57 -17.06 -4.86
N ILE A 340 11.34 -18.31 -4.48
CA ILE A 340 10.98 -19.37 -5.43
C ILE A 340 9.64 -19.06 -6.10
N GLN A 341 8.63 -18.64 -5.35
CA GLN A 341 7.32 -18.26 -5.91
C GLN A 341 7.43 -17.07 -6.86
N GLN A 342 8.21 -16.05 -6.52
CA GLN A 342 8.49 -14.91 -7.41
C GLN A 342 9.16 -15.35 -8.72
N LEU A 343 10.12 -16.28 -8.65
CA LEU A 343 10.75 -16.85 -9.82
C LEU A 343 9.74 -17.62 -10.69
N ILE A 344 8.91 -18.46 -10.09
CA ILE A 344 7.85 -19.19 -10.80
C ILE A 344 6.93 -18.21 -11.52
N HIS A 345 6.42 -17.21 -10.83
CA HIS A 345 5.55 -16.18 -11.40
C HIS A 345 6.22 -15.45 -12.58
N LYS A 346 7.50 -15.10 -12.44
CA LYS A 346 8.29 -14.47 -13.50
C LYS A 346 8.38 -15.36 -14.75
N TYR A 347 8.68 -16.65 -14.58
CA TYR A 347 8.79 -17.59 -15.70
C TYR A 347 7.43 -17.89 -16.35
N ASP A 348 6.36 -18.00 -15.57
CA ASP A 348 5.01 -18.20 -16.08
C ASP A 348 4.55 -16.99 -16.92
N SER A 349 4.82 -15.78 -16.45
CA SER A 349 4.53 -14.54 -17.18
C SER A 349 5.29 -14.48 -18.49
N GLN A 350 6.61 -14.80 -18.49
CA GLN A 350 7.43 -14.82 -19.70
C GLN A 350 6.96 -15.88 -20.70
N THR A 351 6.49 -17.03 -20.22
CA THR A 351 5.98 -18.11 -21.06
C THR A 351 4.69 -17.72 -21.73
N LYS A 352 3.75 -17.08 -21.00
CA LYS A 352 2.49 -16.54 -21.56
C LYS A 352 2.75 -15.51 -22.64
N VAL A 353 3.65 -14.55 -22.40
CA VAL A 353 4.04 -13.53 -23.40
C VAL A 353 4.60 -14.17 -24.66
N LYS A 354 5.48 -15.18 -24.54
CA LYS A 354 6.02 -15.91 -25.70
C LYS A 354 4.94 -16.67 -26.46
N GLU A 355 4.01 -17.33 -25.77
CA GLU A 355 2.90 -18.03 -26.40
C GLU A 355 1.97 -17.09 -27.17
N GLU A 356 1.69 -15.90 -26.63
CA GLU A 356 0.88 -14.87 -27.30
C GLU A 356 1.59 -14.30 -28.53
N GLN A 357 2.90 -14.02 -28.43
CA GLN A 357 3.72 -13.60 -29.58
C GLN A 357 3.72 -14.65 -30.69
N PHE A 358 3.83 -15.95 -30.35
CA PHE A 358 3.75 -17.04 -31.32
C PHE A 358 2.37 -17.19 -31.97
N LYS A 359 1.30 -16.94 -31.22
CA LYS A 359 -0.08 -16.92 -31.75
C LYS A 359 -0.32 -15.74 -32.68
N GLY A 360 0.23 -14.56 -32.38
CA GLY A 360 0.13 -13.37 -33.22
C GLY A 360 0.93 -13.43 -34.53
N GLN A 361 1.98 -14.28 -34.61
CA GLN A 361 2.75 -14.51 -35.85
C GLN A 361 2.13 -15.54 -36.79
N LYS A 362 1.10 -16.28 -36.35
CA LYS A 362 0.42 -17.30 -37.17
C LYS A 362 -0.90 -16.84 -37.79
N ASN A 363 -1.32 -15.62 -37.53
CA ASN A 363 -2.46 -14.92 -38.15
C ASN A 363 -1.98 -13.79 -39.04
#